data_41278d46e207a301e7886aca59df845b
#
_entry.id   41278d46e207a301e7886aca59df845b
#
_cell.length_a   1.000
_cell.length_b   1.000
_cell.length_c   1.000
_cell.angle_alpha   90.00
_cell.angle_beta   90.00
_cell.angle_gamma   90.00
#
_symmetry.space_group_name_H-M   'P 1'
#
loop_
_entity.id
_entity.type
_entity.pdbx_description
1 polymer ?
#
loop_
_entity_poly.entity_id
_entity_poly.type
_entity_poly.pdbx_seq_one_letter_code
_entity_poly.pdbx_strand_id
1 'polypeptide(L)'
;ENIIKREIYTDNYNYDIEQNYNSEDTLDKIITGENYFKYKTDKIGFEKEIENNFGTFTEEYIPDYQNGKLVGYEFNSGDDTYYCTFNNDGMITQIQFNDDLIYEFEYDDMFGQITVYKDHLLGESHTYEYDDTGNIIYKSCECKNDFYEVDYEYNNYDWADQLTAYDGIKVKYDSIGNMTKFGDKSYKWKQGNLLSSYSDDSNEIEYYYDENGVRIGKTVNGEEITYIVDGYQVLVENVDGHELVYIYIYDELLGFYFDGEIFYYKTNPLGDIIGIYDENLNQVVKYEYDIWGNILNISGDKAETVGKYNPYRYRGYRYDEETNLYYLYSRYYSPELCRFISADSYVGEPGSNPLSNNLYAYCLNNPVIYRDPYGYELVVAIGLGATVTIGSFILGLMTVTAIEGYCDDIAGYLDDLISEIGRNVKEHATDFAEAIASAASKANQKTYRHPTNDHHIVAQTSSKASVARTIYEKTFGTGQINNSRNIVTIRTSLHVHLHSDLYYKSVNRIMQAADNSGSVSSALKMMKGALKAISNICP
;
A
#
# COMPACT_ATOMS: atom_id res chain seq x y z
N GLU A 1 -24.28 5.56 16.81
CA GLU A 1 -23.82 5.65 15.41
C GLU A 1 -23.26 7.05 15.20
N ASN A 2 -21.97 7.15 14.87
CA ASN A 2 -21.37 8.41 14.47
C ASN A 2 -21.55 8.52 12.95
N ILE A 3 -22.13 9.63 12.48
CA ILE A 3 -22.29 9.93 11.07
C ILE A 3 -21.38 11.10 10.74
N ILE A 4 -20.48 10.93 9.78
CA ILE A 4 -19.71 12.03 9.19
C ILE A 4 -20.30 12.30 7.82
N LYS A 5 -20.75 13.52 7.62
CA LYS A 5 -21.29 13.97 6.34
C LYS A 5 -20.26 14.87 5.66
N ARG A 6 -19.91 14.55 4.44
CA ARG A 6 -19.11 15.39 3.55
C ARG A 6 -20.04 15.91 2.45
N GLU A 7 -20.17 17.21 2.37
CA GLU A 7 -20.90 17.90 1.32
C GLU A 7 -19.89 18.54 0.37
N ILE A 8 -19.94 18.18 -0.90
CA ILE A 8 -19.09 18.74 -1.94
C ILE A 8 -19.98 19.56 -2.86
N TYR A 9 -19.73 20.86 -2.90
CA TYR A 9 -20.43 21.81 -3.76
C TYR A 9 -19.50 22.25 -4.87
N THR A 10 -19.93 22.03 -6.10
CA THR A 10 -19.26 22.51 -7.30
C THR A 10 -20.15 23.51 -8.02
N ASP A 11 -19.66 24.13 -9.08
CA ASP A 11 -20.46 25.08 -9.85
C ASP A 11 -21.65 24.43 -10.54
N ASN A 12 -21.59 23.12 -10.82
CA ASN A 12 -22.57 22.38 -11.59
C ASN A 12 -23.43 21.43 -10.76
N TYR A 13 -22.84 20.84 -9.68
CA TYR A 13 -23.46 19.76 -8.92
C TYR A 13 -23.23 19.90 -7.42
N ASN A 14 -24.10 19.23 -6.66
CA ASN A 14 -23.97 19.09 -5.20
C ASN A 14 -23.94 17.61 -4.87
N TYR A 15 -22.91 17.18 -4.13
CA TYR A 15 -22.71 15.80 -3.75
C TYR A 15 -22.73 15.65 -2.23
N ASP A 16 -23.60 14.78 -1.74
CA ASP A 16 -23.72 14.42 -0.34
C ASP A 16 -23.12 13.02 -0.15
N ILE A 17 -22.04 12.92 0.63
CA ILE A 17 -21.41 11.66 0.99
C ILE A 17 -21.49 11.49 2.50
N GLU A 18 -22.22 10.49 2.96
CA GLU A 18 -22.38 10.18 4.38
C GLU A 18 -21.59 8.94 4.75
N GLN A 19 -20.71 9.05 5.73
CA GLN A 19 -19.94 7.95 6.30
C GLN A 19 -20.57 7.55 7.63
N ASN A 20 -21.10 6.35 7.72
CA ASN A 20 -21.72 5.80 8.91
C ASN A 20 -20.76 4.85 9.62
N TYR A 21 -20.57 5.07 10.92
CA TYR A 21 -19.70 4.27 11.76
C TYR A 21 -20.54 3.45 12.74
N ASN A 22 -20.14 2.19 12.98
CA ASN A 22 -20.78 1.33 13.96
C ASN A 22 -20.45 1.73 15.41
N SER A 23 -20.95 0.99 16.38
CA SER A 23 -20.72 1.25 17.81
C SER A 23 -19.27 1.10 18.26
N GLU A 24 -18.39 0.54 17.43
CA GLU A 24 -16.96 0.33 17.68
C GLU A 24 -16.09 1.39 16.96
N ASP A 25 -16.73 2.46 16.42
CA ASP A 25 -16.11 3.50 15.59
C ASP A 25 -15.42 2.95 14.32
N THR A 26 -15.91 1.79 13.83
CA THR A 26 -15.50 1.24 12.55
C THR A 26 -16.49 1.68 11.48
N LEU A 27 -15.99 2.08 10.31
CA LEU A 27 -16.84 2.47 9.20
C LEU A 27 -17.67 1.26 8.73
N ASP A 28 -18.99 1.40 8.74
CA ASP A 28 -19.94 0.35 8.38
C ASP A 28 -20.40 0.52 6.93
N LYS A 29 -20.73 1.76 6.55
CA LYS A 29 -21.13 2.05 5.17
C LYS A 29 -20.93 3.52 4.79
N ILE A 30 -20.82 3.75 3.48
CA ILE A 30 -20.90 5.06 2.85
C ILE A 30 -22.19 5.14 2.05
N ILE A 31 -22.93 6.21 2.22
CA ILE A 31 -24.15 6.52 1.47
C ILE A 31 -23.85 7.69 0.54
N THR A 32 -24.21 7.55 -0.73
CA THR A 32 -24.12 8.62 -1.71
C THR A 32 -25.37 8.61 -2.60
N GLY A 33 -26.24 9.57 -2.38
CA GLY A 33 -27.58 9.59 -2.99
C GLY A 33 -28.43 8.39 -2.57
N GLU A 34 -28.90 7.59 -3.55
CA GLU A 34 -29.67 6.35 -3.32
C GLU A 34 -28.78 5.10 -3.21
N ASN A 35 -27.48 5.24 -3.40
CA ASN A 35 -26.51 4.14 -3.42
C ASN A 35 -25.77 4.06 -2.10
N TYR A 36 -25.27 2.88 -1.76
CA TYR A 36 -24.38 2.73 -0.63
C TYR A 36 -23.32 1.65 -0.85
N PHE A 37 -22.18 1.84 -0.19
CA PHE A 37 -21.09 0.90 -0.10
C PHE A 37 -21.03 0.37 1.33
N LYS A 38 -20.98 -0.92 1.50
CA LYS A 38 -20.66 -1.57 2.77
C LYS A 38 -19.24 -2.07 2.75
N TYR A 39 -18.60 -2.06 3.90
CA TYR A 39 -17.27 -2.58 4.07
C TYR A 39 -17.22 -3.40 5.35
N LYS A 40 -16.88 -4.65 5.20
CA LYS A 40 -16.70 -5.57 6.32
C LYS A 40 -15.31 -6.15 6.26
N THR A 41 -14.60 -6.06 7.38
CA THR A 41 -13.34 -6.78 7.60
C THR A 41 -13.53 -7.71 8.77
N ASP A 42 -13.19 -8.96 8.60
CA ASP A 42 -13.05 -9.90 9.69
C ASP A 42 -11.60 -10.41 9.78
N LYS A 43 -11.36 -11.38 10.67
CA LYS A 43 -10.03 -11.96 10.87
C LYS A 43 -9.59 -12.88 9.71
N ILE A 44 -10.46 -13.19 8.78
CA ILE A 44 -10.28 -14.24 7.78
C ILE A 44 -10.29 -13.66 6.36
N GLY A 45 -10.83 -12.44 6.17
CA GLY A 45 -10.92 -11.82 4.85
C GLY A 45 -11.54 -10.44 4.88
N PHE A 46 -11.87 -9.90 3.74
CA PHE A 46 -12.68 -8.70 3.63
C PHE A 46 -13.78 -8.89 2.59
N GLU A 47 -14.85 -8.17 2.76
CA GLU A 47 -15.97 -8.07 1.83
C GLU A 47 -16.26 -6.58 1.57
N LYS A 48 -16.27 -6.20 0.32
CA LYS A 48 -16.74 -4.88 -0.13
C LYS A 48 -18.03 -5.09 -0.91
N GLU A 49 -19.09 -4.41 -0.54
CA GLU A 49 -20.41 -4.52 -1.15
C GLU A 49 -20.86 -3.16 -1.66
N ILE A 50 -21.27 -3.10 -2.91
CA ILE A 50 -21.98 -1.97 -3.51
C ILE A 50 -23.42 -2.42 -3.70
N GLU A 51 -24.37 -1.75 -3.07
CA GLU A 51 -25.79 -2.01 -3.22
C GLU A 51 -26.52 -0.76 -3.70
N ASN A 52 -27.38 -0.92 -4.68
CA ASN A 52 -28.26 0.14 -5.19
C ASN A 52 -29.61 -0.43 -5.61
N ASN A 53 -30.46 0.39 -6.23
CA ASN A 53 -31.79 -0.02 -6.68
C ASN A 53 -31.79 -1.08 -7.79
N PHE A 54 -30.64 -1.34 -8.43
CA PHE A 54 -30.50 -2.28 -9.56
C PHE A 54 -29.88 -3.62 -9.15
N GLY A 55 -29.23 -3.69 -8.00
CA GLY A 55 -28.63 -4.93 -7.52
C GLY A 55 -27.50 -4.73 -6.53
N THR A 56 -26.74 -5.77 -6.36
CA THR A 56 -25.56 -5.81 -5.47
C THR A 56 -24.36 -6.31 -6.27
N PHE A 57 -23.22 -5.64 -6.11
CA PHE A 57 -21.93 -6.05 -6.60
C PHE A 57 -21.00 -6.23 -5.40
N THR A 58 -20.33 -7.37 -5.31
CA THR A 58 -19.44 -7.70 -4.19
C THR A 58 -18.02 -7.96 -4.67
N GLU A 59 -17.05 -7.55 -3.86
CA GLU A 59 -15.66 -8.02 -3.93
C GLU A 59 -15.32 -8.68 -2.60
N GLU A 60 -14.84 -9.92 -2.65
CA GLU A 60 -14.55 -10.73 -1.48
C GLU A 60 -13.18 -11.40 -1.63
N TYR A 61 -12.43 -11.45 -0.53
CA TYR A 61 -11.14 -12.10 -0.44
C TYR A 61 -11.21 -13.24 0.57
N ILE A 62 -10.91 -14.46 0.12
CA ILE A 62 -10.98 -15.70 0.91
C ILE A 62 -9.60 -16.39 0.90
N PRO A 63 -8.83 -16.34 2.02
CA PRO A 63 -7.53 -16.99 2.08
C PRO A 63 -7.66 -18.51 2.18
N ASP A 64 -6.81 -19.23 1.45
CA ASP A 64 -6.69 -20.71 1.50
C ASP A 64 -5.47 -21.12 2.33
N TYR A 65 -5.72 -21.86 3.40
CA TYR A 65 -4.70 -22.39 4.32
C TYR A 65 -4.63 -23.91 4.27
N GLN A 66 -3.44 -24.44 4.00
CA GLN A 66 -3.18 -25.89 4.10
C GLN A 66 -2.12 -26.15 5.18
N ASN A 67 -2.48 -26.98 6.17
CA ASN A 67 -1.61 -27.29 7.31
C ASN A 67 -1.11 -26.04 8.08
N GLY A 68 -1.95 -25.00 8.16
CA GLY A 68 -1.62 -23.74 8.82
C GLY A 68 -0.77 -22.78 7.98
N LYS A 69 -0.42 -23.13 6.74
CA LYS A 69 0.29 -22.25 5.81
C LYS A 69 -0.67 -21.68 4.78
N LEU A 70 -0.54 -20.39 4.49
CA LEU A 70 -1.22 -19.76 3.36
C LEU A 70 -0.61 -20.31 2.06
N VAL A 71 -1.42 -21.03 1.28
CA VAL A 71 -1.01 -21.62 -0.01
C VAL A 71 -1.62 -20.89 -1.19
N GLY A 72 -2.66 -20.11 -0.95
CA GLY A 72 -3.35 -19.34 -1.97
C GLY A 72 -4.42 -18.46 -1.38
N TYR A 73 -5.12 -17.76 -2.24
CA TYR A 73 -6.37 -17.10 -1.92
C TYR A 73 -7.29 -17.03 -3.14
N GLU A 74 -8.57 -17.06 -2.87
CA GLU A 74 -9.63 -16.77 -3.82
C GLU A 74 -10.05 -15.31 -3.68
N PHE A 75 -10.20 -14.62 -4.80
CA PHE A 75 -10.73 -13.27 -4.87
C PHE A 75 -11.92 -13.25 -5.83
N ASN A 76 -13.08 -12.96 -5.28
CA ASN A 76 -14.32 -12.84 -6.02
C ASN A 76 -14.63 -11.37 -6.29
N SER A 77 -14.95 -11.01 -7.53
CA SER A 77 -15.31 -9.65 -7.93
C SER A 77 -16.52 -9.70 -8.87
N GLY A 78 -17.71 -9.53 -8.31
CA GLY A 78 -18.98 -9.82 -8.99
C GLY A 78 -19.09 -11.30 -9.35
N ASP A 79 -19.26 -11.61 -10.64
CA ASP A 79 -19.33 -12.98 -11.16
C ASP A 79 -17.93 -13.59 -11.48
N ASP A 80 -16.88 -12.79 -11.36
CA ASP A 80 -15.52 -13.22 -11.69
C ASP A 80 -14.79 -13.74 -10.46
N THR A 81 -14.12 -14.88 -10.61
CA THR A 81 -13.30 -15.50 -9.56
C THR A 81 -11.85 -15.57 -9.99
N TYR A 82 -10.96 -15.08 -9.13
CA TYR A 82 -9.52 -15.25 -9.27
C TYR A 82 -9.00 -16.18 -8.18
N TYR A 83 -8.05 -17.05 -8.53
CA TYR A 83 -7.33 -17.85 -7.54
C TYR A 83 -5.82 -17.63 -7.70
N CYS A 84 -5.18 -17.16 -6.63
CA CYS A 84 -3.74 -16.94 -6.57
C CYS A 84 -3.06 -18.04 -5.76
N THR A 85 -2.03 -18.66 -6.34
CA THR A 85 -1.25 -19.72 -5.67
C THR A 85 0.09 -19.19 -5.22
N PHE A 86 0.52 -19.52 -3.98
CA PHE A 86 1.81 -19.15 -3.42
C PHE A 86 2.80 -20.31 -3.41
N ASN A 87 4.10 -19.98 -3.55
CA ASN A 87 5.18 -20.90 -3.21
C ASN A 87 5.49 -20.88 -1.69
N ASN A 88 6.50 -21.66 -1.27
CA ASN A 88 6.89 -21.74 0.15
C ASN A 88 7.44 -20.43 0.73
N ASP A 89 7.90 -19.51 -0.12
CA ASP A 89 8.48 -18.22 0.25
C ASP A 89 7.43 -17.09 0.23
N GLY A 90 6.14 -17.43 -0.01
CA GLY A 90 5.04 -16.48 -0.03
C GLY A 90 4.94 -15.65 -1.31
N MET A 91 5.56 -16.10 -2.41
CA MET A 91 5.48 -15.46 -3.72
C MET A 91 4.34 -16.06 -4.53
N ILE A 92 3.55 -15.25 -5.23
CA ILE A 92 2.51 -15.72 -6.15
C ILE A 92 3.17 -16.38 -7.35
N THR A 93 2.87 -17.66 -7.58
CA THR A 93 3.42 -18.41 -8.73
C THR A 93 2.44 -18.53 -9.87
N GLN A 94 1.14 -18.48 -9.58
CA GLN A 94 0.09 -18.59 -10.58
C GLN A 94 -1.10 -17.73 -10.20
N ILE A 95 -1.77 -17.20 -11.22
CA ILE A 95 -3.10 -16.59 -11.09
C ILE A 95 -4.03 -17.29 -12.10
N GLN A 96 -5.15 -17.80 -11.59
CA GLN A 96 -6.24 -18.34 -12.38
C GLN A 96 -7.41 -17.35 -12.40
N PHE A 97 -8.18 -17.36 -13.48
CA PHE A 97 -9.40 -16.58 -13.65
C PHE A 97 -10.50 -17.50 -14.14
N ASN A 98 -11.58 -17.65 -13.37
CA ASN A 98 -12.69 -18.57 -13.64
C ASN A 98 -12.18 -19.99 -13.99
N ASP A 99 -11.26 -20.52 -13.16
CA ASP A 99 -10.56 -21.80 -13.29
C ASP A 99 -9.52 -21.88 -14.43
N ASP A 100 -9.43 -20.92 -15.34
CA ASP A 100 -8.42 -20.87 -16.39
C ASP A 100 -7.12 -20.22 -15.88
N LEU A 101 -5.98 -20.88 -16.10
CA LEU A 101 -4.67 -20.31 -15.79
C LEU A 101 -4.40 -19.13 -16.72
N ILE A 102 -4.23 -17.91 -16.12
CA ILE A 102 -3.99 -16.70 -16.88
C ILE A 102 -2.54 -16.21 -16.79
N TYR A 103 -1.90 -16.36 -15.62
CA TYR A 103 -0.53 -15.92 -15.39
C TYR A 103 0.29 -16.97 -14.64
N GLU A 104 1.59 -17.07 -15.01
CA GLU A 104 2.62 -17.82 -14.27
C GLU A 104 3.84 -16.93 -14.04
N PHE A 105 4.49 -17.10 -12.88
CA PHE A 105 5.65 -16.31 -12.46
C PHE A 105 6.77 -17.21 -11.96
N GLU A 106 8.00 -16.84 -12.33
CA GLU A 106 9.23 -17.39 -11.77
C GLU A 106 10.08 -16.26 -11.19
N TYR A 107 10.83 -16.57 -10.15
CA TYR A 107 11.58 -15.58 -9.36
C TYR A 107 13.03 -16.02 -9.21
N ASP A 108 13.94 -15.07 -9.01
CA ASP A 108 15.28 -15.41 -8.56
C ASP A 108 15.27 -15.87 -7.09
N ASP A 109 16.17 -16.83 -6.76
CA ASP A 109 16.23 -17.45 -5.43
C ASP A 109 16.79 -16.51 -4.34
N MET A 110 17.42 -15.39 -4.72
CA MET A 110 18.15 -14.54 -3.78
C MET A 110 17.32 -13.38 -3.28
N PHE A 111 16.59 -12.71 -4.18
CA PHE A 111 15.92 -11.44 -3.89
C PHE A 111 14.42 -11.46 -4.17
N GLY A 112 13.91 -12.51 -4.83
CA GLY A 112 12.51 -12.64 -5.19
C GLY A 112 12.07 -11.70 -6.32
N GLN A 113 13.01 -11.28 -7.19
CA GLN A 113 12.75 -10.50 -8.39
C GLN A 113 12.10 -11.40 -9.45
N ILE A 114 11.17 -10.88 -10.26
CA ILE A 114 10.51 -11.65 -11.32
C ILE A 114 11.53 -11.91 -12.45
N THR A 115 11.81 -13.18 -12.73
CA THR A 115 12.69 -13.59 -13.84
C THR A 115 11.90 -14.01 -15.07
N VAL A 116 10.74 -14.63 -14.88
CA VAL A 116 9.83 -15.02 -15.96
C VAL A 116 8.40 -14.66 -15.60
N TYR A 117 7.69 -14.14 -16.57
CA TYR A 117 6.26 -13.91 -16.53
C TYR A 117 5.62 -14.46 -17.80
N LYS A 118 4.63 -15.33 -17.67
CA LYS A 118 3.85 -15.86 -18.79
C LYS A 118 2.43 -15.34 -18.74
N ASP A 119 1.99 -14.75 -19.82
CA ASP A 119 0.61 -14.34 -20.06
C ASP A 119 -0.07 -15.35 -21.01
N HIS A 120 -0.91 -16.21 -20.43
CA HIS A 120 -1.63 -17.22 -21.19
C HIS A 120 -2.79 -16.65 -22.00
N LEU A 121 -3.32 -15.47 -21.64
CA LEU A 121 -4.37 -14.79 -22.40
C LEU A 121 -3.84 -14.24 -23.72
N LEU A 122 -2.66 -13.63 -23.68
CA LEU A 122 -1.97 -13.12 -24.86
C LEU A 122 -1.15 -14.20 -25.57
N GLY A 123 -0.74 -15.25 -24.85
CA GLY A 123 0.18 -16.29 -25.30
C GLY A 123 1.60 -15.76 -25.42
N GLU A 124 2.03 -15.01 -24.40
CA GLU A 124 3.32 -14.34 -24.33
C GLU A 124 4.15 -14.85 -23.16
N SER A 125 5.47 -14.84 -23.32
CA SER A 125 6.43 -15.14 -22.27
C SER A 125 7.49 -14.05 -22.20
N HIS A 126 7.59 -13.41 -21.07
CA HIS A 126 8.53 -12.33 -20.79
C HIS A 126 9.65 -12.84 -19.91
N THR A 127 10.89 -12.43 -20.19
CA THR A 127 12.06 -12.76 -19.38
C THR A 127 12.78 -11.49 -18.96
N TYR A 128 13.32 -11.48 -17.74
CA TYR A 128 14.05 -10.36 -17.15
C TYR A 128 15.39 -10.85 -16.57
N GLU A 129 16.45 -10.08 -16.82
CA GLU A 129 17.76 -10.30 -16.21
C GLU A 129 18.16 -9.07 -15.40
N TYR A 130 18.89 -9.32 -14.33
CA TYR A 130 19.27 -8.29 -13.35
C TYR A 130 20.79 -8.31 -13.10
N ASP A 131 21.34 -7.14 -12.76
CA ASP A 131 22.69 -7.08 -12.19
C ASP A 131 22.67 -7.32 -10.67
N ASP A 132 23.86 -7.37 -10.06
CA ASP A 132 24.04 -7.62 -8.62
C ASP A 132 23.41 -6.52 -7.73
N THR A 133 23.02 -5.38 -8.28
CA THR A 133 22.39 -4.25 -7.59
C THR A 133 20.89 -4.16 -7.83
N GLY A 134 20.33 -5.13 -8.57
CA GLY A 134 18.91 -5.23 -8.88
C GLY A 134 18.44 -4.30 -9.99
N ASN A 135 19.33 -3.82 -10.84
CA ASN A 135 18.91 -3.15 -12.06
C ASN A 135 18.48 -4.18 -13.09
N ILE A 136 17.36 -3.93 -13.76
CA ILE A 136 17.00 -4.69 -14.97
C ILE A 136 18.04 -4.36 -16.04
N ILE A 137 18.79 -5.34 -16.52
CA ILE A 137 19.80 -5.16 -17.58
C ILE A 137 19.30 -5.63 -18.94
N TYR A 138 18.29 -6.50 -18.93
CA TYR A 138 17.70 -7.06 -20.15
C TYR A 138 16.26 -7.45 -19.91
N LYS A 139 15.39 -7.23 -20.89
CA LYS A 139 14.07 -7.83 -20.97
C LYS A 139 13.79 -8.34 -22.37
N SER A 140 13.04 -9.44 -22.47
CA SER A 140 12.56 -9.95 -23.75
C SER A 140 11.12 -10.43 -23.65
N CYS A 141 10.45 -10.51 -24.79
CA CYS A 141 9.15 -11.12 -24.94
C CYS A 141 9.15 -12.07 -26.14
N GLU A 142 8.75 -13.32 -25.89
CA GLU A 142 8.30 -14.24 -26.91
C GLU A 142 6.79 -14.08 -27.07
N CYS A 143 6.38 -13.35 -28.09
CA CYS A 143 4.98 -13.16 -28.46
C CYS A 143 4.60 -14.15 -29.54
N LYS A 144 3.28 -14.45 -29.73
CA LYS A 144 2.76 -15.50 -30.64
C LYS A 144 3.45 -15.61 -32.01
N ASN A 145 3.89 -14.51 -32.61
CA ASN A 145 4.50 -14.48 -33.95
C ASN A 145 5.69 -13.53 -34.04
N ASP A 146 6.16 -13.03 -32.90
CA ASP A 146 7.22 -12.03 -32.84
C ASP A 146 8.09 -12.26 -31.61
N PHE A 147 9.30 -11.70 -31.65
CA PHE A 147 10.23 -11.68 -30.53
C PHE A 147 10.81 -10.27 -30.47
N TYR A 148 10.80 -9.67 -29.28
CA TYR A 148 11.52 -8.43 -29.05
C TYR A 148 12.39 -8.54 -27.80
N GLU A 149 13.46 -7.78 -27.81
CA GLU A 149 14.38 -7.66 -26.68
C GLU A 149 14.77 -6.21 -26.47
N VAL A 150 15.10 -5.86 -25.25
CA VAL A 150 15.47 -4.50 -24.84
C VAL A 150 16.64 -4.59 -23.88
N ASP A 151 17.71 -3.88 -24.21
CA ASP A 151 18.87 -3.72 -23.36
C ASP A 151 18.76 -2.45 -22.50
N TYR A 152 19.18 -2.56 -21.25
CA TYR A 152 19.31 -1.46 -20.29
C TYR A 152 20.79 -1.26 -19.97
N GLU A 153 21.31 -0.05 -20.15
CA GLU A 153 22.72 0.26 -19.92
C GLU A 153 22.91 1.11 -18.67
N TYR A 154 23.88 0.76 -17.82
CA TYR A 154 24.24 1.44 -16.58
C TYR A 154 25.74 1.79 -16.59
N ASN A 155 26.12 2.84 -17.30
CA ASN A 155 27.52 3.22 -17.51
C ASN A 155 27.98 4.35 -16.56
N ASN A 156 27.22 4.68 -15.52
CA ASN A 156 27.59 5.68 -14.52
C ASN A 156 28.21 4.98 -13.30
N TYR A 157 29.53 4.96 -13.20
CA TYR A 157 30.24 4.30 -12.10
C TYR A 157 30.08 5.00 -10.74
N ASP A 158 29.73 6.29 -10.72
CA ASP A 158 29.50 7.05 -9.49
C ASP A 158 28.08 6.84 -8.95
N TRP A 159 27.17 6.39 -9.82
CA TRP A 159 25.77 6.13 -9.50
C TRP A 159 25.24 4.93 -10.33
N ALA A 160 25.54 3.74 -9.83
CA ALA A 160 25.41 2.48 -10.58
C ALA A 160 23.96 2.09 -10.93
N ASP A 161 22.95 2.65 -10.24
CA ASP A 161 21.52 2.41 -10.49
C ASP A 161 20.88 3.45 -11.42
N GLN A 162 21.65 4.42 -11.95
CA GLN A 162 21.17 5.32 -13.00
C GLN A 162 21.23 4.67 -14.39
N LEU A 163 20.04 4.50 -14.99
CA LEU A 163 19.91 4.03 -16.38
C LEU A 163 20.53 5.07 -17.34
N THR A 164 21.52 4.69 -18.11
CA THR A 164 22.20 5.61 -19.05
C THR A 164 21.70 5.46 -20.48
N ALA A 165 21.18 4.28 -20.85
CA ALA A 165 20.44 4.07 -22.09
C ALA A 165 19.41 2.95 -21.94
N TYR A 166 18.36 3.03 -22.72
CA TYR A 166 17.27 2.06 -22.85
C TYR A 166 17.06 1.81 -24.35
N ASP A 167 17.28 0.60 -24.80
CA ASP A 167 17.28 0.23 -26.22
C ASP A 167 18.09 1.21 -27.08
N GLY A 168 19.30 1.58 -26.62
CA GLY A 168 20.19 2.55 -27.26
C GLY A 168 19.73 4.02 -27.15
N ILE A 169 18.55 4.31 -26.63
CA ILE A 169 18.05 5.68 -26.39
C ILE A 169 18.66 6.22 -25.10
N LYS A 170 19.41 7.31 -25.20
CA LYS A 170 20.14 7.88 -24.07
C LYS A 170 19.24 8.51 -23.03
N VAL A 171 19.57 8.27 -21.76
CA VAL A 171 18.95 8.88 -20.58
C VAL A 171 19.94 9.83 -19.92
N LYS A 172 19.44 10.95 -19.37
CA LYS A 172 20.24 11.93 -18.62
C LYS A 172 19.52 12.31 -17.34
N TYR A 173 20.34 12.59 -16.30
CA TYR A 173 19.87 12.98 -14.98
C TYR A 173 20.48 14.33 -14.55
N ASP A 174 19.84 14.96 -13.57
CA ASP A 174 20.45 16.05 -12.81
C ASP A 174 21.38 15.53 -11.70
N SER A 175 21.98 16.44 -10.94
CA SER A 175 22.95 16.09 -9.90
C SER A 175 22.37 15.38 -8.67
N ILE A 176 21.04 15.32 -8.54
CA ILE A 176 20.34 14.65 -7.44
C ILE A 176 19.54 13.43 -7.90
N GLY A 177 19.72 13.01 -9.15
CA GLY A 177 19.18 11.76 -9.67
C GLY A 177 17.80 11.85 -10.32
N ASN A 178 17.32 13.04 -10.66
CA ASN A 178 16.10 13.15 -11.45
C ASN A 178 16.39 13.07 -12.94
N MET A 179 15.61 12.27 -13.67
CA MET A 179 15.71 12.18 -15.13
C MET A 179 15.40 13.54 -15.77
N THR A 180 16.29 14.02 -16.63
CA THR A 180 16.11 15.29 -17.34
C THR A 180 15.85 15.11 -18.82
N LYS A 181 16.24 13.95 -19.38
CA LYS A 181 16.07 13.64 -20.81
C LYS A 181 15.96 12.14 -21.04
N PHE A 182 15.01 11.74 -21.88
CA PHE A 182 14.87 10.39 -22.43
C PHE A 182 14.33 10.49 -23.87
N GLY A 183 15.15 10.19 -24.87
CA GLY A 183 14.82 10.39 -26.26
C GLY A 183 14.47 11.86 -26.59
N ASP A 184 13.27 12.10 -27.10
CA ASP A 184 12.65 13.41 -27.32
C ASP A 184 12.05 14.02 -26.06
N LYS A 185 11.70 13.19 -25.06
CA LYS A 185 11.10 13.58 -23.78
C LYS A 185 12.07 14.39 -22.91
N SER A 186 11.65 15.53 -22.39
CA SER A 186 12.42 16.42 -21.51
C SER A 186 11.66 16.70 -20.22
N TYR A 187 12.35 16.64 -19.09
CA TYR A 187 11.80 16.79 -17.75
C TYR A 187 12.52 17.91 -17.01
N LYS A 188 11.78 18.77 -16.29
CA LYS A 188 12.34 19.77 -15.38
C LYS A 188 11.77 19.57 -13.99
N TRP A 189 12.61 19.76 -12.99
CA TRP A 189 12.29 19.48 -11.60
C TRP A 189 12.41 20.74 -10.75
N LYS A 190 11.68 20.80 -9.61
CA LYS A 190 11.73 21.85 -8.61
C LYS A 190 11.69 21.25 -7.21
N GLN A 191 12.20 21.96 -6.21
CA GLN A 191 12.15 21.58 -4.79
C GLN A 191 12.62 20.13 -4.52
N GLY A 192 13.65 19.68 -5.24
CA GLY A 192 14.17 18.32 -5.18
C GLY A 192 13.61 17.45 -6.29
N ASN A 193 12.57 16.66 -6.02
CA ASN A 193 12.02 15.64 -6.93
C ASN A 193 10.58 15.93 -7.41
N LEU A 194 10.08 17.16 -7.26
CA LEU A 194 8.80 17.54 -7.85
C LEU A 194 8.95 17.86 -9.34
N LEU A 195 8.32 17.10 -10.20
CA LEU A 195 8.32 17.35 -11.65
C LEU A 195 7.59 18.67 -11.93
N SER A 196 8.29 19.67 -12.45
CA SER A 196 7.70 20.99 -12.71
C SER A 196 7.19 21.13 -14.13
N SER A 197 7.85 20.50 -15.10
CA SER A 197 7.37 20.45 -16.47
C SER A 197 7.89 19.24 -17.22
N TYR A 198 7.13 18.87 -18.23
CA TYR A 198 7.44 17.84 -19.23
C TYR A 198 7.24 18.41 -20.62
N SER A 199 8.05 18.00 -21.57
CA SER A 199 7.81 18.30 -22.99
C SER A 199 8.37 17.19 -23.88
N ASP A 200 7.63 16.89 -24.96
CA ASP A 200 8.04 16.06 -26.10
C ASP A 200 7.63 16.76 -27.40
N ASP A 201 7.66 16.06 -28.53
CA ASP A 201 7.29 16.59 -29.85
C ASP A 201 5.80 16.99 -29.95
N SER A 202 4.93 16.48 -29.04
CA SER A 202 3.47 16.63 -29.08
C SER A 202 2.90 17.39 -27.89
N ASN A 203 3.57 17.36 -26.74
CA ASN A 203 3.03 17.82 -25.49
C ASN A 203 3.98 18.81 -24.79
N GLU A 204 3.38 19.83 -24.19
CA GLU A 204 4.02 20.72 -23.22
C GLU A 204 3.16 20.77 -21.97
N ILE A 205 3.72 20.32 -20.81
CA ILE A 205 2.99 20.16 -19.56
C ILE A 205 3.69 20.92 -18.45
N GLU A 206 2.91 21.63 -17.64
CA GLU A 206 3.35 22.22 -16.38
C GLU A 206 2.56 21.63 -15.21
N TYR A 207 3.25 21.36 -14.08
CA TYR A 207 2.65 20.78 -12.89
C TYR A 207 2.63 21.74 -11.71
N TYR A 208 1.51 21.76 -10.99
CA TYR A 208 1.28 22.63 -9.84
C TYR A 208 1.13 21.80 -8.57
N TYR A 209 1.78 22.27 -7.50
CA TYR A 209 1.82 21.58 -6.21
C TYR A 209 1.52 22.56 -5.10
N ASP A 210 0.91 22.08 -4.02
CA ASP A 210 0.73 22.82 -2.78
C ASP A 210 2.05 22.93 -1.98
N GLU A 211 1.98 23.54 -0.80
CA GLU A 211 3.13 23.71 0.10
C GLU A 211 3.68 22.40 0.67
N ASN A 212 2.88 21.31 0.65
CA ASN A 212 3.27 19.98 1.10
C ASN A 212 3.83 19.10 -0.03
N GLY A 213 3.86 19.62 -1.27
CA GLY A 213 4.30 18.87 -2.44
C GLY A 213 3.22 17.97 -3.04
N VAL A 214 1.95 18.11 -2.66
CA VAL A 214 0.84 17.41 -3.27
C VAL A 214 0.44 18.12 -4.56
N ARG A 215 0.28 17.38 -5.64
CA ARG A 215 -0.10 17.94 -6.94
C ARG A 215 -1.56 18.39 -6.91
N ILE A 216 -1.78 19.68 -7.20
CA ILE A 216 -3.09 20.34 -7.21
C ILE A 216 -3.58 20.69 -8.60
N GLY A 217 -2.83 20.37 -9.64
CA GLY A 217 -3.22 20.60 -11.03
C GLY A 217 -2.08 20.42 -12.01
N LYS A 218 -2.42 20.51 -13.29
CA LYS A 218 -1.48 20.57 -14.41
C LYS A 218 -2.05 21.44 -15.52
N THR A 219 -1.19 21.93 -16.41
CA THR A 219 -1.59 22.50 -17.69
C THR A 219 -1.05 21.62 -18.79
N VAL A 220 -1.86 21.23 -19.74
CA VAL A 220 -1.50 20.40 -20.91
C VAL A 220 -1.75 21.21 -22.16
N ASN A 221 -0.69 21.56 -22.91
CA ASN A 221 -0.78 22.33 -24.14
C ASN A 221 -1.57 23.66 -23.99
N GLY A 222 -1.54 24.25 -22.78
CA GLY A 222 -2.27 25.46 -22.42
C GLY A 222 -3.66 25.27 -21.82
N GLU A 223 -4.19 24.05 -21.81
CA GLU A 223 -5.45 23.72 -21.15
C GLU A 223 -5.23 23.35 -19.69
N GLU A 224 -5.96 23.96 -18.79
CA GLU A 224 -5.80 23.80 -17.33
C GLU A 224 -6.65 22.64 -16.80
N ILE A 225 -6.02 21.78 -15.99
CA ILE A 225 -6.68 20.71 -15.24
C ILE A 225 -6.43 20.97 -13.75
N THR A 226 -7.50 21.13 -12.98
CA THR A 226 -7.42 21.51 -11.56
C THR A 226 -7.94 20.42 -10.64
N TYR A 227 -7.34 20.32 -9.44
CA TYR A 227 -7.73 19.36 -8.42
C TYR A 227 -8.08 20.04 -7.11
N ILE A 228 -9.15 19.58 -6.44
CA ILE A 228 -9.41 19.85 -5.03
C ILE A 228 -8.90 18.63 -4.26
N VAL A 229 -7.99 18.85 -3.33
CA VAL A 229 -7.31 17.78 -2.60
C VAL A 229 -7.59 17.86 -1.09
N ASP A 230 -7.63 16.69 -0.42
CA ASP A 230 -7.65 16.54 1.04
C ASP A 230 -6.55 15.55 1.43
N GLY A 231 -5.47 16.06 2.00
CA GLY A 231 -4.24 15.27 2.16
C GLY A 231 -3.70 14.81 0.81
N TYR A 232 -3.61 13.51 0.61
CA TYR A 232 -3.18 12.91 -0.67
C TYR A 232 -4.35 12.58 -1.61
N GLN A 233 -5.59 12.65 -1.15
CA GLN A 233 -6.76 12.30 -1.95
C GLN A 233 -7.18 13.47 -2.84
N VAL A 234 -7.36 13.22 -4.12
CA VAL A 234 -8.04 14.15 -5.02
C VAL A 234 -9.54 13.94 -4.84
N LEU A 235 -10.25 14.95 -4.39
CA LEU A 235 -11.70 14.89 -4.18
C LEU A 235 -12.47 15.29 -5.43
N VAL A 236 -11.99 16.32 -6.13
CA VAL A 236 -12.62 16.84 -7.36
C VAL A 236 -11.54 17.11 -8.39
N GLU A 237 -11.83 16.80 -9.63
CA GLU A 237 -11.00 17.13 -10.79
C GLU A 237 -11.86 17.75 -11.88
N ASN A 238 -11.37 18.84 -12.48
CA ASN A 238 -11.96 19.44 -13.66
C ASN A 238 -11.00 19.31 -14.83
N VAL A 239 -11.44 18.64 -15.89
CA VAL A 239 -10.64 18.34 -17.09
C VAL A 239 -11.50 18.46 -18.34
N ASP A 240 -11.07 19.24 -19.34
CA ASP A 240 -11.74 19.44 -20.63
C ASP A 240 -13.23 19.80 -20.51
N GLY A 241 -13.62 20.50 -19.43
CA GLY A 241 -14.99 20.87 -19.13
C GLY A 241 -15.82 19.77 -18.48
N HIS A 242 -15.24 18.62 -18.17
CA HIS A 242 -15.83 17.54 -17.38
C HIS A 242 -15.45 17.66 -15.92
N GLU A 243 -16.37 17.23 -15.03
CA GLU A 243 -16.17 17.21 -13.58
C GLU A 243 -16.18 15.77 -13.06
N LEU A 244 -15.10 15.40 -12.34
CA LEU A 244 -15.01 14.12 -11.65
C LEU A 244 -14.97 14.37 -10.14
N VAL A 245 -15.82 13.65 -9.38
CA VAL A 245 -15.84 13.70 -7.91
C VAL A 245 -15.64 12.31 -7.37
N TYR A 246 -14.55 12.10 -6.63
CA TYR A 246 -14.10 10.77 -6.21
C TYR A 246 -14.68 10.36 -4.86
N ILE A 247 -14.98 9.07 -4.72
CA ILE A 247 -15.56 8.45 -3.53
C ILE A 247 -14.53 7.53 -2.91
N TYR A 248 -14.14 7.81 -1.67
CA TYR A 248 -13.14 7.04 -0.92
C TYR A 248 -13.73 6.44 0.35
N ILE A 249 -13.20 5.25 0.69
CA ILE A 249 -13.30 4.67 2.02
C ILE A 249 -11.89 4.59 2.61
N TYR A 250 -11.61 5.34 3.67
CA TYR A 250 -10.22 5.55 4.12
C TYR A 250 -9.35 6.03 2.95
N ASP A 251 -8.36 5.23 2.54
CA ASP A 251 -7.49 5.50 1.38
C ASP A 251 -7.87 4.68 0.14
N GLU A 252 -8.93 3.87 0.21
CA GLU A 252 -9.39 3.07 -0.92
C GLU A 252 -10.38 3.86 -1.78
N LEU A 253 -10.12 3.86 -3.09
CA LEU A 253 -10.96 4.50 -4.09
C LEU A 253 -12.06 3.53 -4.54
N LEU A 254 -13.33 3.86 -4.28
CA LEU A 254 -14.48 3.00 -4.58
C LEU A 254 -15.12 3.30 -5.93
N GLY A 255 -15.14 4.56 -6.32
CA GLY A 255 -15.82 5.03 -7.52
C GLY A 255 -15.76 6.54 -7.64
N PHE A 256 -16.52 7.08 -8.55
CA PHE A 256 -16.57 8.52 -8.79
C PHE A 256 -17.86 8.94 -9.48
N TYR A 257 -18.18 10.21 -9.40
CA TYR A 257 -19.14 10.86 -10.28
C TYR A 257 -18.40 11.44 -11.48
N PHE A 258 -18.98 11.29 -12.67
CA PHE A 258 -18.57 11.95 -13.89
C PHE A 258 -19.75 12.74 -14.43
N ASP A 259 -19.65 14.07 -14.42
CA ASP A 259 -20.73 15.00 -14.78
C ASP A 259 -22.09 14.67 -14.08
N GLY A 260 -22.03 14.27 -12.81
CA GLY A 260 -23.20 13.92 -12.00
C GLY A 260 -23.67 12.47 -12.13
N GLU A 261 -23.17 11.67 -13.08
CA GLU A 261 -23.45 10.24 -13.18
C GLU A 261 -22.46 9.46 -12.30
N ILE A 262 -22.94 8.48 -11.52
CA ILE A 262 -22.11 7.67 -10.65
C ILE A 262 -21.51 6.46 -11.38
N PHE A 263 -20.23 6.18 -11.08
CA PHE A 263 -19.50 5.03 -11.60
C PHE A 263 -18.72 4.35 -10.48
N TYR A 264 -18.53 3.02 -10.60
CA TYR A 264 -17.88 2.16 -9.63
C TYR A 264 -16.66 1.50 -10.24
N TYR A 265 -15.59 1.35 -9.46
CA TYR A 265 -14.40 0.63 -9.90
C TYR A 265 -14.52 -0.86 -9.63
N LYS A 266 -14.09 -1.64 -10.60
CA LYS A 266 -13.81 -3.07 -10.47
C LYS A 266 -12.31 -3.28 -10.43
N THR A 267 -11.85 -4.03 -9.42
CA THR A 267 -10.43 -4.35 -9.27
C THR A 267 -10.13 -5.83 -9.53
N ASN A 268 -8.85 -6.15 -9.81
CA ASN A 268 -8.32 -7.49 -9.79
C ASN A 268 -7.66 -7.76 -8.41
N PRO A 269 -7.22 -9.00 -8.10
CA PRO A 269 -6.59 -9.32 -6.83
C PRO A 269 -5.30 -8.54 -6.53
N LEU A 270 -4.68 -7.93 -7.54
CA LEU A 270 -3.47 -7.13 -7.39
C LEU A 270 -3.77 -5.63 -7.14
N GLY A 271 -5.06 -5.24 -7.16
CA GLY A 271 -5.52 -3.86 -6.95
C GLY A 271 -5.49 -2.98 -8.20
N ASP A 272 -5.34 -3.57 -9.40
CA ASP A 272 -5.50 -2.83 -10.64
C ASP A 272 -6.97 -2.55 -10.90
N ILE A 273 -7.31 -1.33 -11.29
CA ILE A 273 -8.65 -1.02 -11.78
C ILE A 273 -8.76 -1.60 -13.19
N ILE A 274 -9.51 -2.71 -13.31
CA ILE A 274 -9.69 -3.42 -14.57
C ILE A 274 -11.01 -3.10 -15.26
N GLY A 275 -11.89 -2.37 -14.58
CA GLY A 275 -13.18 -1.99 -15.16
C GLY A 275 -13.87 -0.86 -14.41
N ILE A 276 -14.82 -0.26 -15.11
CA ILE A 276 -15.74 0.74 -14.56
C ILE A 276 -17.16 0.27 -14.85
N TYR A 277 -18.02 0.32 -13.82
CA TYR A 277 -19.44 -0.01 -13.89
C TYR A 277 -20.29 1.24 -13.77
N ASP A 278 -21.40 1.29 -14.52
CA ASP A 278 -22.41 2.35 -14.39
C ASP A 278 -23.33 2.12 -13.16
N GLU A 279 -24.29 3.00 -12.94
CA GLU A 279 -25.29 2.89 -11.87
C GLU A 279 -26.16 1.62 -11.95
N ASN A 280 -26.30 1.02 -13.15
CA ASN A 280 -27.06 -0.21 -13.37
C ASN A 280 -26.20 -1.47 -13.17
N LEU A 281 -24.96 -1.31 -12.70
CA LEU A 281 -23.96 -2.36 -12.53
C LEU A 281 -23.56 -3.05 -13.84
N ASN A 282 -23.64 -2.35 -14.99
CA ASN A 282 -23.09 -2.82 -16.26
C ASN A 282 -21.66 -2.33 -16.40
N GLN A 283 -20.75 -3.22 -16.83
CA GLN A 283 -19.39 -2.83 -17.16
C GLN A 283 -19.38 -1.97 -18.43
N VAL A 284 -18.99 -0.70 -18.31
CA VAL A 284 -18.97 0.28 -19.41
C VAL A 284 -17.56 0.61 -19.87
N VAL A 285 -16.54 0.29 -19.06
CA VAL A 285 -15.12 0.37 -19.43
C VAL A 285 -14.39 -0.88 -18.96
N LYS A 286 -13.45 -1.37 -19.78
CA LYS A 286 -12.48 -2.41 -19.44
C LYS A 286 -11.09 -1.90 -19.72
N TYR A 287 -10.17 -2.07 -18.76
CA TYR A 287 -8.74 -1.81 -18.90
C TYR A 287 -7.97 -3.14 -18.89
N GLU A 288 -6.92 -3.22 -19.70
CA GLU A 288 -6.00 -4.35 -19.75
C GLU A 288 -4.56 -3.84 -19.63
N TYR A 289 -3.76 -4.48 -18.77
CA TYR A 289 -2.38 -4.08 -18.47
C TYR A 289 -1.45 -5.28 -18.56
N ASP A 290 -0.15 -5.01 -18.80
CA ASP A 290 0.89 -5.97 -18.43
C ASP A 290 1.19 -5.87 -16.90
N ILE A 291 2.06 -6.73 -16.40
CA ILE A 291 2.39 -6.76 -14.97
C ILE A 291 3.10 -5.49 -14.46
N TRP A 292 3.67 -4.69 -15.35
CA TRP A 292 4.34 -3.42 -15.03
C TRP A 292 3.43 -2.19 -15.16
N GLY A 293 2.20 -2.39 -15.63
CA GLY A 293 1.21 -1.33 -15.75
C GLY A 293 1.21 -0.62 -17.10
N ASN A 294 1.90 -1.15 -18.14
CA ASN A 294 1.66 -0.66 -19.48
C ASN A 294 0.21 -0.96 -19.86
N ILE A 295 -0.50 0.05 -20.35
CA ILE A 295 -1.89 -0.10 -20.80
C ILE A 295 -1.86 -0.79 -22.16
N LEU A 296 -2.43 -1.99 -22.24
CA LEU A 296 -2.52 -2.78 -23.47
C LEU A 296 -3.78 -2.45 -24.27
N ASN A 297 -4.89 -2.20 -23.55
CA ASN A 297 -6.17 -1.92 -24.19
C ASN A 297 -7.12 -1.17 -23.25
N ILE A 298 -7.94 -0.29 -23.83
CA ILE A 298 -9.10 0.33 -23.18
C ILE A 298 -10.30 0.08 -24.08
N SER A 299 -11.35 -0.56 -23.58
CA SER A 299 -12.53 -0.94 -24.35
C SER A 299 -13.82 -0.74 -23.56
N GLY A 300 -14.97 -0.88 -24.22
CA GLY A 300 -16.30 -0.70 -23.64
C GLY A 300 -17.03 0.52 -24.21
N ASP A 301 -18.33 0.61 -23.92
CA ASP A 301 -19.23 1.62 -24.52
C ASP A 301 -18.88 3.06 -24.11
N LYS A 302 -18.23 3.26 -22.95
CA LYS A 302 -17.77 4.56 -22.44
C LYS A 302 -16.24 4.68 -22.43
N ALA A 303 -15.50 3.86 -23.19
CA ALA A 303 -14.03 3.88 -23.24
C ALA A 303 -13.48 5.26 -23.63
N GLU A 304 -14.03 5.88 -24.67
CA GLU A 304 -13.59 7.19 -25.21
C GLU A 304 -14.03 8.40 -24.37
N THR A 305 -14.86 8.19 -23.35
CA THR A 305 -15.34 9.23 -22.44
C THR A 305 -14.88 8.93 -21.01
N VAL A 306 -15.70 8.24 -20.22
CA VAL A 306 -15.39 7.89 -18.83
C VAL A 306 -14.04 7.16 -18.71
N GLY A 307 -13.76 6.21 -19.61
CA GLY A 307 -12.50 5.46 -19.61
C GLY A 307 -11.27 6.33 -19.91
N LYS A 308 -11.40 7.29 -20.83
CA LYS A 308 -10.34 8.23 -21.19
C LYS A 308 -10.04 9.23 -20.07
N TYR A 309 -11.09 9.85 -19.52
CA TYR A 309 -10.93 10.91 -18.51
C TYR A 309 -10.65 10.38 -17.10
N ASN A 310 -10.95 9.08 -16.81
CA ASN A 310 -10.55 8.49 -15.55
C ASN A 310 -9.03 8.31 -15.47
N PRO A 311 -8.33 8.99 -14.54
CA PRO A 311 -6.89 8.86 -14.41
C PRO A 311 -6.46 7.65 -13.56
N TYR A 312 -7.33 7.11 -12.71
CA TYR A 312 -6.97 6.01 -11.81
C TYR A 312 -7.04 4.67 -12.56
N ARG A 313 -5.89 3.95 -12.61
CA ARG A 313 -5.73 2.75 -13.45
C ARG A 313 -4.94 1.66 -12.72
N TYR A 314 -3.76 1.28 -13.18
CA TYR A 314 -2.89 0.27 -12.59
C TYR A 314 -2.60 0.55 -11.11
N ARG A 315 -2.83 -0.42 -10.22
CA ARG A 315 -2.69 -0.31 -8.74
C ARG A 315 -3.50 0.84 -8.12
N GLY A 316 -4.49 1.38 -8.82
CA GLY A 316 -5.19 2.58 -8.40
C GLY A 316 -4.35 3.86 -8.46
N TYR A 317 -3.22 3.86 -9.16
CA TYR A 317 -2.39 5.05 -9.35
C TYR A 317 -2.97 6.00 -10.39
N ARG A 318 -2.61 7.27 -10.26
CA ARG A 318 -2.98 8.29 -11.25
C ARG A 318 -2.06 8.21 -12.46
N TYR A 319 -2.63 7.95 -13.61
CA TYR A 319 -1.95 7.91 -14.90
C TYR A 319 -2.06 9.27 -15.61
N ASP A 320 -0.94 9.77 -16.07
CA ASP A 320 -0.87 10.94 -16.95
C ASP A 320 -0.70 10.45 -18.39
N GLU A 321 -1.80 10.45 -19.16
CA GLU A 321 -1.85 9.89 -20.51
C GLU A 321 -0.88 10.58 -21.49
N GLU A 322 -0.63 11.87 -21.27
CA GLU A 322 0.25 12.68 -22.10
C GLU A 322 1.72 12.31 -21.95
N THR A 323 2.09 11.72 -20.80
CA THR A 323 3.50 11.35 -20.48
C THR A 323 3.72 9.85 -20.43
N ASN A 324 2.65 9.07 -20.36
CA ASN A 324 2.66 7.63 -20.05
C ASN A 324 3.32 7.32 -18.71
N LEU A 325 3.17 8.20 -17.72
CA LEU A 325 3.70 8.03 -16.37
C LEU A 325 2.58 7.88 -15.35
N TYR A 326 2.85 7.11 -14.30
CA TYR A 326 2.02 7.08 -13.10
C TYR A 326 2.57 8.05 -12.06
N TYR A 327 1.70 8.89 -11.51
CA TYR A 327 2.02 9.78 -10.38
C TYR A 327 1.72 9.06 -9.06
N LEU A 328 2.77 8.79 -8.28
CA LEU A 328 2.72 8.13 -6.98
C LEU A 328 3.05 9.14 -5.86
N TYR A 329 2.47 10.32 -5.89
CA TYR A 329 2.66 11.44 -4.97
C TYR A 329 4.10 11.96 -4.87
N SER A 330 5.04 11.16 -4.37
CA SER A 330 6.44 11.59 -4.19
C SER A 330 7.30 11.40 -5.44
N ARG A 331 6.93 10.45 -6.31
CA ARG A 331 7.69 10.09 -7.52
C ARG A 331 6.77 9.82 -8.71
N TYR A 332 7.38 9.80 -9.89
CA TYR A 332 6.75 9.34 -11.12
C TYR A 332 7.33 8.00 -11.54
N TYR A 333 6.46 7.05 -11.83
CA TYR A 333 6.79 5.70 -12.27
C TYR A 333 6.57 5.57 -13.78
N SER A 334 7.56 5.01 -14.48
CA SER A 334 7.48 4.68 -15.91
C SER A 334 7.24 3.18 -16.07
N PRO A 335 6.06 2.74 -16.52
CA PRO A 335 5.82 1.33 -16.82
C PRO A 335 6.66 0.83 -18.01
N GLU A 336 6.97 1.69 -18.98
CA GLU A 336 7.87 1.41 -20.10
C GLU A 336 9.27 0.99 -19.63
N LEU A 337 9.81 1.74 -18.66
CA LEU A 337 11.14 1.51 -18.10
C LEU A 337 11.14 0.54 -16.91
N CYS A 338 9.96 0.13 -16.43
CA CYS A 338 9.76 -0.70 -15.23
C CYS A 338 10.39 -0.10 -13.95
N ARG A 339 10.51 1.25 -13.86
CA ARG A 339 11.21 1.93 -12.78
C ARG A 339 10.76 3.37 -12.57
N PHE A 340 11.11 3.94 -11.44
CA PHE A 340 10.96 5.38 -11.18
C PHE A 340 11.90 6.21 -12.05
N ILE A 341 11.46 7.44 -12.41
CA ILE A 341 12.26 8.39 -13.20
C ILE A 341 13.03 9.40 -12.32
N SER A 342 12.91 9.30 -11.01
CA SER A 342 13.67 10.07 -10.02
C SER A 342 14.16 9.16 -8.90
N ALA A 343 15.32 9.51 -8.33
CA ALA A 343 15.89 8.75 -7.23
C ALA A 343 15.00 8.85 -5.97
N ASP A 344 14.93 7.76 -5.20
CA ASP A 344 14.32 7.76 -3.89
C ASP A 344 15.08 8.72 -2.97
N SER A 345 14.36 9.43 -2.13
CA SER A 345 14.96 10.24 -1.06
C SER A 345 15.46 9.40 0.12
N TYR A 346 15.07 8.12 0.16
CA TYR A 346 15.42 7.16 1.20
C TYR A 346 16.36 6.07 0.66
N VAL A 347 17.48 5.89 1.33
CA VAL A 347 18.40 4.78 1.10
C VAL A 347 18.12 3.69 2.13
N GLY A 348 18.02 2.44 1.71
CA GLY A 348 17.78 1.31 2.60
C GLY A 348 18.70 1.27 3.81
N GLU A 349 18.22 0.76 4.95
CA GLU A 349 19.04 0.65 6.16
C GLU A 349 20.16 -0.40 5.99
N PRO A 350 21.33 -0.21 6.63
CA PRO A 350 22.39 -1.22 6.61
C PRO A 350 21.90 -2.56 7.16
N GLY A 351 21.97 -3.62 6.33
CA GLY A 351 21.50 -4.96 6.67
C GLY A 351 20.07 -5.29 6.24
N SER A 352 19.36 -4.35 5.59
CA SER A 352 18.14 -4.63 4.84
C SER A 352 18.44 -5.36 3.52
N ASN A 353 17.38 -5.73 2.78
CA ASN A 353 17.52 -6.29 1.44
C ASN A 353 18.41 -5.38 0.57
N PRO A 354 19.50 -5.86 -0.04
CA PRO A 354 20.38 -5.04 -0.89
C PRO A 354 19.64 -4.27 -1.99
N LEU A 355 18.53 -4.81 -2.50
CA LEU A 355 17.67 -4.14 -3.49
C LEU A 355 17.02 -2.85 -2.97
N SER A 356 16.85 -2.70 -1.67
CA SER A 356 16.33 -1.45 -1.06
C SER A 356 17.33 -0.28 -1.20
N ASN A 357 18.55 -0.54 -1.65
CA ASN A 357 19.53 0.49 -1.98
C ASN A 357 19.44 0.94 -3.45
N ASN A 358 18.70 0.24 -4.31
CA ASN A 358 18.42 0.69 -5.66
C ASN A 358 17.35 1.79 -5.61
N LEU A 359 17.77 3.03 -5.84
CA LEU A 359 16.92 4.22 -5.65
C LEU A 359 15.85 4.39 -6.72
N TYR A 360 15.88 3.58 -7.77
CA TYR A 360 14.93 3.68 -8.89
C TYR A 360 14.05 2.43 -9.05
N ALA A 361 14.37 1.33 -8.37
CA ALA A 361 13.60 0.10 -8.50
C ALA A 361 12.15 0.30 -8.04
N TYR A 362 11.20 -0.10 -8.87
CA TYR A 362 9.80 -0.17 -8.49
C TYR A 362 9.50 -1.54 -7.89
N CYS A 363 8.92 -1.53 -6.70
CA CYS A 363 8.46 -2.75 -6.02
C CYS A 363 9.53 -3.85 -5.87
N LEU A 364 10.82 -3.48 -5.70
CA LEU A 364 11.95 -4.43 -5.67
C LEU A 364 11.96 -5.37 -6.89
N ASN A 365 11.51 -4.92 -8.06
CA ASN A 365 11.31 -5.69 -9.28
C ASN A 365 10.33 -6.88 -9.14
N ASN A 366 9.38 -6.76 -8.23
CA ASN A 366 8.30 -7.72 -8.03
C ASN A 366 6.95 -7.02 -7.84
N PRO A 367 6.39 -6.43 -8.90
CA PRO A 367 5.11 -5.72 -8.82
C PRO A 367 3.90 -6.64 -8.62
N VAL A 368 4.07 -7.97 -8.69
CA VAL A 368 3.00 -8.95 -8.43
C VAL A 368 2.73 -9.08 -6.92
N ILE A 369 3.79 -9.02 -6.12
CA ILE A 369 3.68 -9.11 -4.64
C ILE A 369 3.57 -7.73 -4.00
N TYR A 370 4.23 -6.71 -4.59
CA TYR A 370 4.37 -5.39 -3.99
C TYR A 370 3.69 -4.30 -4.79
N ARG A 371 3.29 -3.25 -4.11
CA ARG A 371 2.91 -1.95 -4.68
C ARG A 371 3.55 -0.83 -3.87
N ASP A 372 3.66 0.36 -4.44
CA ASP A 372 4.16 1.56 -3.77
C ASP A 372 3.12 2.69 -3.87
N PRO A 373 2.17 2.81 -2.95
CA PRO A 373 1.05 3.73 -3.06
C PRO A 373 1.46 5.20 -3.07
N TYR A 374 2.61 5.52 -2.45
CA TYR A 374 3.04 6.90 -2.21
C TYR A 374 4.36 7.26 -2.89
N GLY A 375 5.00 6.31 -3.58
CA GLY A 375 6.26 6.51 -4.28
C GLY A 375 7.50 6.55 -3.37
N TYR A 376 7.42 6.02 -2.15
CA TYR A 376 8.55 5.89 -1.20
C TYR A 376 8.38 4.71 -0.23
N GLU A 377 7.28 3.98 -0.32
CA GLU A 377 6.95 2.95 0.68
C GLU A 377 6.37 1.70 0.02
N LEU A 378 7.07 0.59 0.17
CA LEU A 378 6.60 -0.69 -0.32
C LEU A 378 5.49 -1.24 0.58
N VAL A 379 4.37 -1.65 -0.04
CA VAL A 379 3.32 -2.44 0.61
C VAL A 379 3.05 -3.70 -0.21
N VAL A 380 2.54 -4.74 0.44
CA VAL A 380 2.17 -5.95 -0.29
C VAL A 380 0.87 -5.72 -1.06
N ALA A 381 0.88 -6.08 -2.34
CA ALA A 381 -0.23 -5.84 -3.27
C ALA A 381 -1.40 -6.82 -3.09
N ILE A 382 -1.28 -7.84 -2.25
CA ILE A 382 -2.31 -8.87 -2.11
C ILE A 382 -3.58 -8.25 -1.55
N GLY A 383 -4.65 -8.33 -2.31
CA GLY A 383 -6.09 -8.14 -2.10
C GLY A 383 -6.68 -7.76 -0.74
N LEU A 384 -5.91 -7.12 0.11
CA LEU A 384 -6.43 -6.51 1.31
C LEU A 384 -6.71 -5.05 0.96
N GLY A 385 -7.96 -4.69 0.81
CA GLY A 385 -8.43 -3.30 0.68
C GLY A 385 -8.10 -2.40 1.88
N ALA A 386 -7.11 -2.79 2.66
CA ALA A 386 -6.45 -1.96 3.64
C ALA A 386 -4.96 -1.95 3.30
N THR A 387 -4.38 -0.77 3.17
CA THR A 387 -2.94 -0.52 3.08
C THR A 387 -2.26 -1.16 4.29
N VAL A 388 -1.93 -2.45 4.17
CA VAL A 388 -1.05 -3.09 5.12
C VAL A 388 0.35 -2.72 4.66
N THR A 389 0.91 -1.67 5.24
CA THR A 389 2.32 -1.33 5.05
C THR A 389 3.18 -2.58 5.30
N ILE A 390 4.30 -2.75 4.58
CA ILE A 390 5.25 -3.89 4.77
C ILE A 390 5.56 -4.10 6.26
N GLY A 391 5.59 -3.04 7.07
CA GLY A 391 5.64 -3.13 8.53
C GLY A 391 4.49 -3.95 9.14
N SER A 392 3.29 -3.88 8.59
CA SER A 392 2.11 -4.59 9.12
C SER A 392 1.86 -5.93 8.43
N PHE A 393 2.29 -6.12 7.19
CA PHE A 393 2.13 -7.40 6.47
C PHE A 393 3.36 -8.30 6.61
N ILE A 394 4.57 -7.79 6.66
CA ILE A 394 5.70 -8.55 7.26
C ILE A 394 5.34 -8.89 8.70
N LEU A 395 4.57 -8.07 9.43
CA LEU A 395 3.95 -8.47 10.70
C LEU A 395 2.71 -9.38 10.48
N GLY A 396 1.98 -9.30 9.42
CA GLY A 396 0.79 -10.16 9.13
C GLY A 396 1.17 -11.44 8.36
N LEU A 397 2.15 -11.48 7.44
CA LEU A 397 2.76 -12.70 6.86
C LEU A 397 4.01 -13.15 7.63
N MET A 398 4.78 -12.27 8.29
CA MET A 398 5.65 -12.68 9.40
C MET A 398 4.86 -12.93 10.69
N THR A 399 3.62 -12.50 10.88
CA THR A 399 2.70 -13.13 11.84
C THR A 399 1.99 -14.34 11.23
N VAL A 400 2.05 -14.69 10.00
CA VAL A 400 1.59 -16.00 9.48
C VAL A 400 2.76 -16.91 9.06
N THR A 401 3.93 -16.45 8.64
CA THR A 401 5.10 -17.31 8.31
C THR A 401 6.38 -17.03 9.08
N ALA A 402 6.54 -15.90 9.73
CA ALA A 402 7.52 -15.69 10.79
C ALA A 402 6.89 -15.60 12.16
N ILE A 403 5.59 -15.65 12.27
CA ILE A 403 4.89 -16.28 13.38
C ILE A 403 5.03 -17.80 13.29
N GLU A 404 5.28 -18.51 12.26
CA GLU A 404 5.65 -19.93 12.33
C GLU A 404 7.16 -20.19 12.51
N GLY A 405 8.07 -19.41 12.09
CA GLY A 405 9.52 -19.60 12.40
C GLY A 405 10.01 -18.70 13.55
N TYR A 406 9.46 -17.49 13.74
CA TYR A 406 9.60 -16.64 14.92
C TYR A 406 8.47 -16.83 15.92
N CYS A 407 7.33 -17.43 15.57
CA CYS A 407 6.37 -17.92 16.53
C CYS A 407 6.70 -19.29 17.07
N ASP A 408 7.53 -20.11 16.51
CA ASP A 408 8.10 -21.23 17.30
C ASP A 408 9.02 -20.68 18.40
N ASP A 409 9.80 -19.63 18.17
CA ASP A 409 10.57 -18.95 19.22
C ASP A 409 9.72 -17.98 20.06
N ILE A 410 8.76 -17.23 19.51
CA ILE A 410 7.80 -16.39 20.28
C ILE A 410 6.63 -17.21 20.82
N ALA A 411 6.12 -18.23 20.13
CA ALA A 411 5.12 -19.14 20.67
C ALA A 411 5.73 -20.12 21.66
N GLY A 412 6.93 -20.61 21.48
CA GLY A 412 7.69 -21.31 22.53
C GLY A 412 7.98 -20.39 23.71
N TYR A 413 8.38 -19.15 23.46
CA TYR A 413 8.60 -18.13 24.51
C TYR A 413 7.30 -17.62 25.13
N LEU A 414 6.20 -17.53 24.36
CA LEU A 414 4.85 -17.21 24.86
C LEU A 414 4.20 -18.42 25.53
N ASP A 415 4.38 -19.65 25.08
CA ASP A 415 3.86 -20.86 25.72
C ASP A 415 4.59 -21.17 27.04
N ASP A 416 5.89 -20.93 27.13
CA ASP A 416 6.63 -20.94 28.41
C ASP A 416 6.15 -19.82 29.35
N LEU A 417 5.91 -18.62 28.83
CA LEU A 417 5.42 -17.47 29.58
C LEU A 417 3.92 -17.60 29.95
N ILE A 418 3.10 -18.17 29.08
CA ILE A 418 1.67 -18.44 29.26
C ILE A 418 1.43 -19.58 30.25
N SER A 419 2.30 -20.59 30.26
CA SER A 419 2.28 -21.62 31.32
C SER A 419 2.61 -21.02 32.67
N GLU A 420 3.41 -19.94 32.73
CA GLU A 420 3.80 -19.23 33.94
C GLU A 420 2.77 -18.16 34.39
N ILE A 421 2.00 -17.56 33.45
CA ILE A 421 1.10 -16.40 33.70
C ILE A 421 -0.41 -16.76 33.67
N GLY A 422 -0.78 -17.90 33.11
CA GLY A 422 -2.17 -18.39 33.03
C GLY A 422 -3.02 -17.79 31.92
N ARG A 423 -4.14 -18.47 31.63
CA ARG A 423 -5.01 -18.26 30.45
C ARG A 423 -5.58 -16.85 30.27
N ASN A 424 -5.78 -16.11 31.38
CA ASN A 424 -6.38 -14.75 31.32
C ASN A 424 -5.46 -13.67 30.75
N VAL A 425 -4.13 -13.89 30.74
CA VAL A 425 -3.18 -12.93 30.16
C VAL A 425 -3.07 -13.14 28.65
N LYS A 426 -3.32 -14.36 28.14
CA LYS A 426 -3.30 -14.66 26.71
C LYS A 426 -4.35 -13.85 25.94
N GLU A 427 -5.55 -13.73 26.47
CA GLU A 427 -6.66 -12.97 25.89
C GLU A 427 -6.33 -11.46 25.78
N HIS A 428 -5.60 -10.93 26.77
CA HIS A 428 -5.23 -9.50 26.78
C HIS A 428 -3.91 -9.20 26.06
N ALA A 429 -3.07 -10.20 25.80
CA ALA A 429 -1.86 -10.05 24.99
C ALA A 429 -2.20 -9.78 23.51
N THR A 430 -3.33 -10.31 23.02
CA THR A 430 -3.84 -10.02 21.66
C THR A 430 -4.22 -8.54 21.54
N ASP A 431 -4.99 -8.00 22.49
CA ASP A 431 -5.36 -6.57 22.53
C ASP A 431 -4.12 -5.65 22.54
N PHE A 432 -3.05 -6.07 23.23
CA PHE A 432 -1.80 -5.31 23.29
C PHE A 432 -1.04 -5.35 21.95
N ALA A 433 -0.99 -6.52 21.30
CA ALA A 433 -0.40 -6.67 19.97
C ALA A 433 -1.14 -5.82 18.93
N GLU A 434 -2.47 -5.81 18.97
CA GLU A 434 -3.31 -4.97 18.10
C GLU A 434 -3.06 -3.47 18.35
N ALA A 435 -2.96 -3.05 19.61
CA ALA A 435 -2.66 -1.66 19.96
C ALA A 435 -1.29 -1.21 19.43
N ILE A 436 -0.29 -2.09 19.46
CA ILE A 436 1.05 -1.82 18.96
C ILE A 436 1.07 -1.84 17.43
N ALA A 437 0.39 -2.78 16.80
CA ALA A 437 0.25 -2.84 15.34
C ALA A 437 -0.45 -1.59 14.79
N SER A 438 -1.53 -1.13 15.45
CA SER A 438 -2.18 0.14 15.12
C SER A 438 -1.26 1.36 15.28
N ALA A 439 -0.42 1.37 16.33
CA ALA A 439 0.55 2.44 16.55
C ALA A 439 1.68 2.40 15.51
N ALA A 440 2.15 1.22 15.14
CA ALA A 440 3.16 1.01 14.09
C ALA A 440 2.64 1.45 12.72
N SER A 441 1.41 1.09 12.38
CA SER A 441 0.75 1.54 11.15
C SER A 441 0.65 3.06 11.05
N LYS A 442 0.31 3.75 12.16
CA LYS A 442 0.28 5.22 12.20
C LYS A 442 1.67 5.86 12.22
N ALA A 443 2.67 5.18 12.76
CA ALA A 443 4.05 5.65 12.76
C ALA A 443 4.62 5.69 11.34
N ASN A 444 4.26 4.74 10.51
CA ASN A 444 4.69 4.65 9.11
C ASN A 444 4.09 5.73 8.21
N GLN A 445 3.00 6.40 8.64
CA GLN A 445 2.38 7.50 7.90
C GLN A 445 3.10 8.85 8.03
N LYS A 446 4.20 8.94 8.77
CA LYS A 446 4.97 10.19 8.91
C LYS A 446 6.45 9.89 8.78
N THR A 447 7.02 10.24 7.63
CA THR A 447 8.46 10.27 7.39
C THR A 447 9.13 11.27 8.32
N TYR A 448 9.80 10.77 9.35
CA TYR A 448 10.71 11.56 10.13
C TYR A 448 12.03 10.79 10.30
N ARG A 449 13.14 11.38 9.88
CA ARG A 449 14.47 11.02 10.40
C ARG A 449 14.47 11.32 11.88
N HIS A 450 14.25 10.32 12.73
CA HIS A 450 14.16 10.61 14.15
C HIS A 450 15.06 9.72 15.00
N PRO A 451 15.67 10.36 16.02
CA PRO A 451 16.35 9.64 17.08
C PRO A 451 15.37 8.70 17.78
N THR A 452 15.91 7.68 18.42
CA THR A 452 15.15 6.81 19.31
C THR A 452 14.81 7.55 20.59
N ASN A 453 13.63 7.28 21.16
CA ASN A 453 13.21 7.79 22.46
C ASN A 453 12.95 6.66 23.46
N ASP A 454 13.19 6.96 24.72
CA ASP A 454 12.80 6.06 25.81
C ASP A 454 11.28 6.14 26.03
N HIS A 455 10.62 4.99 25.88
CA HIS A 455 9.19 4.85 26.11
C HIS A 455 8.93 4.11 27.43
N HIS A 456 8.04 4.65 28.23
CA HIS A 456 7.54 3.97 29.42
C HIS A 456 6.40 3.04 29.05
N ILE A 457 6.57 1.73 29.23
CA ILE A 457 5.53 0.72 28.99
C ILE A 457 4.29 1.06 29.82
N VAL A 458 4.51 1.32 31.13
CA VAL A 458 3.50 1.88 32.02
C VAL A 458 3.75 3.38 32.13
N ALA A 459 2.87 4.20 31.57
CA ALA A 459 3.08 5.63 31.46
C ALA A 459 3.19 6.31 32.84
N GLN A 460 4.20 7.18 32.96
CA GLN A 460 4.54 7.87 34.19
C GLN A 460 3.45 8.85 34.66
N THR A 461 2.85 9.60 33.73
CA THR A 461 1.96 10.71 34.07
C THR A 461 0.56 10.59 33.49
N SER A 462 0.30 9.73 32.52
CA SER A 462 -1.01 9.59 31.89
C SER A 462 -2.06 9.10 32.87
N SER A 463 -3.17 9.80 33.02
CA SER A 463 -4.33 9.36 33.81
C SER A 463 -4.95 8.06 33.26
N LYS A 464 -4.81 7.82 31.93
CA LYS A 464 -5.31 6.62 31.26
C LYS A 464 -4.55 5.34 31.66
N ALA A 465 -3.33 5.44 32.18
CA ALA A 465 -2.51 4.33 32.69
C ALA A 465 -2.53 4.21 34.22
N SER A 466 -3.51 4.78 34.88
CA SER A 466 -3.54 4.84 36.36
C SER A 466 -3.56 3.47 37.02
N VAL A 467 -4.31 2.51 36.49
CA VAL A 467 -4.40 1.13 37.00
C VAL A 467 -3.05 0.43 36.90
N ALA A 468 -2.45 0.42 35.71
CA ALA A 468 -1.15 -0.20 35.49
C ALA A 468 -0.04 0.42 36.34
N ARG A 469 -0.06 1.75 36.55
CA ARG A 469 0.89 2.45 37.41
C ARG A 469 0.76 2.04 38.87
N THR A 470 -0.46 1.95 39.39
CA THR A 470 -0.71 1.50 40.77
C THR A 470 -0.17 0.09 40.99
N ILE A 471 -0.38 -0.81 40.03
CA ILE A 471 0.12 -2.19 40.10
C ILE A 471 1.65 -2.21 40.01
N TYR A 472 2.25 -1.42 39.10
CA TYR A 472 3.70 -1.31 39.00
C TYR A 472 4.34 -0.85 40.31
N GLU A 473 3.82 0.23 40.92
CA GLU A 473 4.31 0.79 42.17
C GLU A 473 4.10 -0.14 43.36
N LYS A 474 3.01 -0.88 43.39
CA LYS A 474 2.75 -1.95 44.36
C LYS A 474 3.80 -3.06 44.29
N THR A 475 4.19 -3.44 43.06
CA THR A 475 5.09 -4.58 42.83
C THR A 475 6.57 -4.21 43.03
N PHE A 476 6.99 -3.03 42.56
CA PHE A 476 8.40 -2.63 42.46
C PHE A 476 8.78 -1.45 43.37
N GLY A 477 7.81 -0.84 44.01
CA GLY A 477 7.99 0.30 44.93
C GLY A 477 7.67 1.65 44.29
N THR A 478 7.19 2.57 45.10
CA THR A 478 6.86 3.95 44.68
C THR A 478 8.12 4.66 44.17
N GLY A 479 8.02 5.39 43.08
CA GLY A 479 9.13 6.11 42.43
C GLY A 479 10.01 5.28 41.49
N GLN A 480 9.75 3.98 41.36
CA GLN A 480 10.51 3.09 40.47
C GLN A 480 10.02 3.09 39.02
N ILE A 481 9.06 3.95 38.64
CA ILE A 481 8.46 3.99 37.33
C ILE A 481 9.49 4.24 36.18
N ASN A 482 10.59 4.92 36.51
CA ASN A 482 11.70 5.16 35.58
C ASN A 482 12.76 4.05 35.57
N ASN A 483 12.48 2.91 36.19
CA ASN A 483 13.39 1.77 36.19
C ASN A 483 13.47 1.15 34.81
N SER A 484 14.63 0.58 34.47
CA SER A 484 14.89 -0.08 33.18
C SER A 484 13.91 -1.21 32.84
N ARG A 485 13.21 -1.78 33.83
CA ARG A 485 12.14 -2.77 33.59
C ARG A 485 10.95 -2.17 32.86
N ASN A 486 10.65 -0.89 33.12
CA ASN A 486 9.52 -0.16 32.48
C ASN A 486 9.94 0.68 31.28
N ILE A 487 11.22 0.76 30.97
CA ILE A 487 11.72 1.59 29.87
C ILE A 487 12.17 0.70 28.72
N VAL A 488 11.75 1.05 27.52
CA VAL A 488 12.22 0.50 26.25
C VAL A 488 12.59 1.65 25.33
N THR A 489 13.75 1.59 24.71
CA THR A 489 14.16 2.56 23.69
C THR A 489 13.54 2.13 22.37
N ILE A 490 12.73 2.97 21.79
CA ILE A 490 12.01 2.75 20.53
C ILE A 490 12.14 3.97 19.63
N ARG A 491 11.84 3.80 18.35
CA ARG A 491 11.84 4.92 17.38
C ARG A 491 10.81 5.98 17.76
N THR A 492 11.14 7.24 17.53
CA THR A 492 10.30 8.38 17.91
C THR A 492 8.95 8.35 17.20
N SER A 493 8.91 7.92 15.94
CA SER A 493 7.68 7.75 15.17
C SER A 493 6.70 6.80 15.86
N LEU A 494 7.16 5.62 16.26
CA LEU A 494 6.38 4.66 17.03
C LEU A 494 5.97 5.22 18.41
N HIS A 495 6.90 5.89 19.10
CA HIS A 495 6.65 6.47 20.43
C HIS A 495 5.46 7.43 20.46
N VAL A 496 5.36 8.32 19.48
CA VAL A 496 4.25 9.31 19.41
C VAL A 496 2.89 8.63 19.25
N HIS A 497 2.81 7.54 18.48
CA HIS A 497 1.54 6.85 18.21
C HIS A 497 1.14 5.83 19.26
N LEU A 498 2.06 5.41 20.16
CA LEU A 498 1.73 4.52 21.28
C LEU A 498 0.90 5.21 22.36
N HIS A 499 0.81 6.54 22.39
CA HIS A 499 -0.01 7.27 23.38
C HIS A 499 -1.51 7.28 23.02
N SER A 500 -2.06 6.13 22.56
CA SER A 500 -3.47 5.94 22.22
C SER A 500 -4.28 5.36 23.39
N ASP A 501 -5.60 5.55 23.36
CA ASP A 501 -6.50 4.99 24.35
C ASP A 501 -6.47 3.46 24.37
N LEU A 502 -6.39 2.85 23.17
CA LEU A 502 -6.30 1.39 23.02
C LEU A 502 -5.03 0.85 23.71
N TYR A 503 -3.87 1.46 23.45
CA TYR A 503 -2.62 1.08 24.11
C TYR A 503 -2.72 1.14 25.63
N TYR A 504 -3.22 2.24 26.20
CA TYR A 504 -3.34 2.38 27.64
C TYR A 504 -4.36 1.41 28.26
N LYS A 505 -5.48 1.15 27.56
CA LYS A 505 -6.46 0.13 28.00
C LYS A 505 -5.84 -1.25 28.03
N SER A 506 -5.09 -1.62 26.99
CA SER A 506 -4.41 -2.93 26.90
C SER A 506 -3.34 -3.10 27.98
N VAL A 507 -2.48 -2.10 28.20
CA VAL A 507 -1.49 -2.12 29.29
C VAL A 507 -2.18 -2.27 30.64
N ASN A 508 -3.26 -1.54 30.91
CA ASN A 508 -4.00 -1.67 32.17
C ASN A 508 -4.56 -3.08 32.37
N ARG A 509 -5.16 -3.69 31.34
CA ARG A 509 -5.73 -5.06 31.39
C ARG A 509 -4.66 -6.12 31.63
N ILE A 510 -3.54 -6.05 30.90
CA ILE A 510 -2.41 -6.97 31.08
C ILE A 510 -1.85 -6.87 32.48
N MET A 511 -1.62 -5.66 32.99
CA MET A 511 -1.08 -5.44 34.32
C MET A 511 -2.05 -5.92 35.42
N GLN A 512 -3.36 -5.73 35.24
CA GLN A 512 -4.38 -6.23 36.15
C GLN A 512 -4.43 -7.77 36.17
N ALA A 513 -4.40 -8.42 35.02
CA ALA A 513 -4.36 -9.88 34.93
C ALA A 513 -3.07 -10.46 35.56
N ALA A 514 -1.94 -9.79 35.31
CA ALA A 514 -0.65 -10.16 35.84
C ALA A 514 -0.56 -9.95 37.38
N ASP A 515 -1.18 -8.90 37.93
CA ASP A 515 -1.27 -8.70 39.42
C ASP A 515 -2.09 -9.82 40.07
N ASN A 516 -3.20 -10.21 39.42
CA ASN A 516 -4.06 -11.30 39.92
C ASN A 516 -3.34 -12.68 39.92
N SER A 517 -2.38 -12.89 39.01
CA SER A 517 -1.59 -14.13 38.92
C SER A 517 -0.21 -14.05 39.57
N GLY A 518 0.18 -12.89 40.10
CA GLY A 518 1.50 -12.69 40.70
C GLY A 518 2.66 -12.55 39.71
N SER A 519 2.38 -12.31 38.42
CA SER A 519 3.36 -12.39 37.33
C SER A 519 3.65 -11.05 36.61
N VAL A 520 3.54 -9.93 37.36
CA VAL A 520 3.74 -8.55 36.85
C VAL A 520 5.11 -8.35 36.19
N SER A 521 6.17 -8.96 36.73
CA SER A 521 7.53 -8.86 36.13
C SER A 521 7.61 -9.50 34.76
N SER A 522 6.99 -10.66 34.58
CA SER A 522 6.92 -11.39 33.30
C SER A 522 6.09 -10.64 32.28
N ALA A 523 4.95 -10.07 32.68
CA ALA A 523 4.12 -9.23 31.81
C ALA A 523 4.86 -8.00 31.27
N LEU A 524 5.63 -7.31 32.13
CA LEU A 524 6.46 -6.18 31.66
C LEU A 524 7.58 -6.61 30.71
N LYS A 525 8.20 -7.76 30.97
CA LYS A 525 9.24 -8.31 30.08
C LYS A 525 8.67 -8.64 28.71
N MET A 526 7.48 -9.25 28.65
CA MET A 526 6.74 -9.54 27.42
C MET A 526 6.44 -8.25 26.63
N MET A 527 5.79 -7.27 27.27
CA MET A 527 5.45 -5.99 26.64
C MET A 527 6.69 -5.25 26.12
N LYS A 528 7.78 -5.28 26.89
CA LYS A 528 9.06 -4.70 26.48
C LYS A 528 9.66 -5.41 25.26
N GLY A 529 9.61 -6.73 25.22
CA GLY A 529 10.06 -7.55 24.09
C GLY A 529 9.28 -7.23 22.81
N ALA A 530 7.96 -7.19 22.90
CA ALA A 530 7.08 -6.86 21.79
C ALA A 530 7.34 -5.45 21.24
N LEU A 531 7.43 -4.43 22.10
CA LEU A 531 7.73 -3.05 21.68
C LEU A 531 9.10 -2.93 21.02
N LYS A 532 10.12 -3.65 21.53
CA LYS A 532 11.46 -3.63 20.96
C LYS A 532 11.51 -4.33 19.60
N ALA A 533 10.84 -5.47 19.46
CA ALA A 533 10.74 -6.20 18.20
C ALA A 533 10.11 -5.32 17.11
N ILE A 534 8.98 -4.68 17.42
CA ILE A 534 8.29 -3.79 16.47
C ILE A 534 9.09 -2.53 16.19
N SER A 535 9.74 -1.94 17.18
CA SER A 535 10.62 -0.79 16.93
C SER A 535 11.81 -1.09 16.03
N ASN A 536 12.26 -2.35 15.96
CA ASN A 536 13.31 -2.77 15.06
C ASN A 536 12.81 -2.99 13.62
N ILE A 537 11.51 -3.20 13.47
CA ILE A 537 10.83 -3.45 12.19
C ILE A 537 10.24 -2.16 11.60
N CYS A 538 9.81 -1.22 12.45
CA CYS A 538 9.33 0.09 12.00
C CYS A 538 10.48 0.93 11.41
N PRO A 539 10.35 1.44 10.17
CA PRO A 539 11.37 2.26 9.51
C PRO A 539 11.66 3.59 10.22
#